data_c3a55ece7b13e07fa78ee88ed68b426e
#
_entry.id   c3a55ece7b13e07fa78ee88ed68b426e
#
_cell.length_a   1.000
_cell.length_b   1.000
_cell.length_c   1.000
_cell.angle_alpha   90.00
_cell.angle_beta   90.00
_cell.angle_gamma   90.00
#
_symmetry.space_group_name_H-M   'P 1'
#
loop_
_entity.id
_entity.type
_entity.pdbx_description
1 polymer ?
#
loop_
_entity_poly.entity_id
_entity_poly.type
_entity_poly.pdbx_seq_one_letter_code
_entity_poly.pdbx_strand_id
1 'polypeptide(L)'
;INIAQLDWDSYETSWDFSQNPIISNQQPNLKQAFHTWQQQNADAVAEMKRLEEENNKLFIDAYGLQDELTPDVPDAQITLTRADREKDSQRLVSYALGCMMGRYNLDEPGLIYAHAGNQDFDASRYQTFPADADGIIPLTEMHWFEDDATHRIQEFLTAVWGKDTLDANMLWLAESLGKKANET
;
A
#
# COMPACT_ATOMS: atom_id res chain seq x y z
N ILE A 1 2.97 19.96 -6.52
CA ILE A 1 3.81 18.96 -7.22
C ILE A 1 4.17 17.84 -6.27
N ASN A 2 4.62 18.13 -5.06
CA ASN A 2 5.07 17.10 -4.11
C ASN A 2 3.94 16.15 -3.66
N ILE A 3 2.72 16.66 -3.41
CA ILE A 3 1.57 15.82 -2.98
C ILE A 3 1.21 14.80 -4.07
N ALA A 4 1.09 15.23 -5.32
CA ALA A 4 0.75 14.35 -6.43
C ALA A 4 1.86 13.30 -6.71
N GLN A 5 3.13 13.66 -6.51
CA GLN A 5 4.25 12.74 -6.63
C GLN A 5 4.20 11.69 -5.53
N LEU A 6 4.00 12.08 -4.27
CA LEU A 6 3.89 11.14 -3.14
C LEU A 6 2.70 10.19 -3.30
N ASP A 7 1.58 10.68 -3.84
CA ASP A 7 0.43 9.83 -4.18
C ASP A 7 0.81 8.79 -5.24
N TRP A 8 1.46 9.22 -6.32
CA TRP A 8 1.93 8.33 -7.38
C TRP A 8 2.94 7.29 -6.89
N ASP A 9 3.90 7.70 -6.06
CA ASP A 9 4.96 6.84 -5.52
C ASP A 9 4.48 5.85 -4.45
N SER A 10 3.20 5.97 -4.03
CA SER A 10 2.53 5.00 -3.15
C SER A 10 2.18 3.68 -3.86
N TYR A 11 2.36 3.58 -5.17
CA TYR A 11 1.96 2.43 -5.99
C TYR A 11 3.14 1.69 -6.59
N GLU A 12 3.05 0.34 -6.62
CA GLU A 12 4.05 -0.55 -7.21
C GLU A 12 4.32 -0.29 -8.71
N THR A 13 3.48 0.51 -9.37
CA THR A 13 3.67 0.95 -10.76
C THR A 13 4.61 2.14 -10.89
N SER A 14 4.93 2.83 -9.80
CA SER A 14 5.94 3.90 -9.80
C SER A 14 7.35 3.33 -9.73
N TRP A 15 8.30 3.96 -10.43
CA TRP A 15 9.72 3.66 -10.31
C TRP A 15 10.31 4.05 -8.95
N ASP A 16 9.70 5.03 -8.29
CA ASP A 16 10.12 5.54 -6.98
C ASP A 16 9.34 4.87 -5.83
N PHE A 17 8.55 3.82 -6.13
CA PHE A 17 7.87 3.04 -5.09
C PHE A 17 8.88 2.44 -4.12
N SER A 18 8.70 2.71 -2.84
CA SER A 18 9.61 2.25 -1.79
C SER A 18 9.04 1.14 -0.92
N GLN A 19 7.79 1.28 -0.49
CA GLN A 19 7.12 0.33 0.39
C GLN A 19 5.61 0.54 0.35
N ASN A 20 4.83 -0.50 0.66
CA ASN A 20 3.38 -0.36 0.78
C ASN A 20 3.04 0.65 1.90
N PRO A 21 2.23 1.69 1.63
CA PRO A 21 1.98 2.79 2.57
C PRO A 21 1.29 2.36 3.88
N ILE A 22 0.52 1.26 3.88
CA ILE A 22 -0.08 0.72 5.09
C ILE A 22 1.01 0.24 6.07
N ILE A 23 2.07 -0.37 5.57
CA ILE A 23 3.20 -0.86 6.39
C ILE A 23 4.05 0.29 6.89
N SER A 24 4.31 1.29 6.05
CA SER A 24 5.17 2.45 6.38
C SER A 24 4.70 3.22 7.61
N ASN A 25 3.42 3.12 7.96
CA ASN A 25 2.81 3.86 9.07
C ASN A 25 3.15 3.32 10.47
N GLN A 26 3.81 2.17 10.59
CA GLN A 26 4.28 1.56 11.86
C GLN A 26 3.22 1.53 12.97
N GLN A 27 1.97 1.24 12.65
CA GLN A 27 0.87 1.15 13.61
C GLN A 27 0.84 -0.22 14.29
N PRO A 28 0.22 -0.35 15.47
CA PRO A 28 0.20 -1.60 16.24
C PRO A 28 -0.48 -2.79 15.54
N ASN A 29 -1.37 -2.56 14.58
CA ASN A 29 -2.07 -3.60 13.82
C ASN A 29 -2.53 -3.08 12.46
N LEU A 30 -2.90 -4.00 11.57
CA LEU A 30 -3.31 -3.72 10.19
C LEU A 30 -4.50 -2.75 10.10
N LYS A 31 -5.51 -2.93 10.96
CA LYS A 31 -6.69 -2.04 10.96
C LYS A 31 -6.30 -0.59 11.26
N GLN A 32 -5.47 -0.37 12.27
CA GLN A 32 -5.01 0.98 12.63
C GLN A 32 -4.09 1.56 11.53
N ALA A 33 -3.23 0.73 10.95
CA ALA A 33 -2.38 1.12 9.82
C ALA A 33 -3.21 1.59 8.62
N PHE A 34 -4.27 0.87 8.26
CA PHE A 34 -5.20 1.30 7.22
C PHE A 34 -5.93 2.60 7.57
N HIS A 35 -6.41 2.77 8.80
CA HIS A 35 -7.07 4.02 9.20
C HIS A 35 -6.12 5.22 9.14
N THR A 36 -4.85 5.04 9.52
CA THR A 36 -3.84 6.09 9.38
C THR A 36 -3.62 6.44 7.91
N TRP A 37 -3.50 5.45 7.03
CA TRP A 37 -3.41 5.64 5.59
C TRP A 37 -4.65 6.36 5.03
N GLN A 38 -5.84 5.98 5.44
CA GLN A 38 -7.09 6.64 5.06
C GLN A 38 -7.11 8.12 5.45
N GLN A 39 -6.66 8.45 6.67
CA GLN A 39 -6.58 9.83 7.13
C GLN A 39 -5.55 10.64 6.31
N GLN A 40 -4.37 10.07 6.07
CA GLN A 40 -3.34 10.72 5.24
C GLN A 40 -3.84 11.03 3.83
N ASN A 41 -4.60 10.12 3.21
CA ASN A 41 -5.22 10.37 1.91
C ASN A 41 -6.24 11.51 1.97
N ALA A 42 -7.10 11.52 2.99
CA ALA A 42 -8.09 12.57 3.17
C ALA A 42 -7.43 13.95 3.36
N ASP A 43 -6.38 14.00 4.16
CA ASP A 43 -5.61 15.23 4.41
C ASP A 43 -4.89 15.72 3.14
N ALA A 44 -4.32 14.80 2.36
CA ALA A 44 -3.68 15.12 1.09
C ALA A 44 -4.68 15.69 0.06
N VAL A 45 -5.87 15.11 -0.04
CA VAL A 45 -6.95 15.59 -0.90
C VAL A 45 -7.41 17.00 -0.48
N ALA A 46 -7.61 17.21 0.82
CA ALA A 46 -8.02 18.51 1.37
C ALA A 46 -6.96 19.59 1.11
N GLU A 47 -5.69 19.27 1.30
CA GLU A 47 -4.58 20.19 1.06
C GLU A 47 -4.41 20.49 -0.44
N MET A 48 -4.53 19.50 -1.32
CA MET A 48 -4.48 19.72 -2.76
C MET A 48 -5.62 20.67 -3.20
N LYS A 49 -6.85 20.42 -2.74
CA LYS A 49 -8.00 21.28 -3.00
C LYS A 49 -7.73 22.73 -2.57
N ARG A 50 -7.27 22.92 -1.34
CA ARG A 50 -6.92 24.24 -0.81
C ARG A 50 -5.90 24.97 -1.69
N LEU A 51 -4.85 24.26 -2.13
CA LEU A 51 -3.81 24.82 -2.98
C LEU A 51 -4.32 25.18 -4.38
N GLU A 52 -5.18 24.35 -4.96
CA GLU A 52 -5.79 24.64 -6.26
C GLU A 52 -6.75 25.83 -6.18
N GLU A 53 -7.58 25.92 -5.14
CA GLU A 53 -8.49 27.06 -4.91
C GLU A 53 -7.71 28.36 -4.67
N GLU A 54 -6.61 28.30 -3.90
CA GLU A 54 -5.74 29.46 -3.70
C GLU A 54 -5.07 29.91 -5.01
N ASN A 55 -4.58 28.95 -5.81
CA ASN A 55 -4.01 29.23 -7.11
C ASN A 55 -5.05 29.85 -8.07
N ASN A 56 -6.25 29.29 -8.14
CA ASN A 56 -7.35 29.83 -8.95
C ASN A 56 -7.67 31.27 -8.52
N LYS A 57 -7.76 31.55 -7.23
CA LYS A 57 -8.01 32.88 -6.70
C LYS A 57 -6.95 33.87 -7.15
N LEU A 58 -5.67 33.51 -7.05
CA LEU A 58 -4.57 34.37 -7.48
C LEU A 58 -4.68 34.74 -8.97
N PHE A 59 -5.03 33.78 -9.84
CA PHE A 59 -5.21 34.05 -11.27
C PHE A 59 -6.47 34.86 -11.56
N ILE A 60 -7.60 34.54 -10.92
CA ILE A 60 -8.86 35.31 -11.06
C ILE A 60 -8.62 36.76 -10.67
N ASP A 61 -7.95 37.02 -9.56
CA ASP A 61 -7.64 38.39 -9.09
C ASP A 61 -6.66 39.09 -10.05
N ALA A 62 -5.64 38.41 -10.54
CA ALA A 62 -4.64 38.99 -11.46
C ALA A 62 -5.23 39.40 -12.80
N TYR A 63 -6.24 38.66 -13.30
CA TYR A 63 -6.88 38.93 -14.58
C TYR A 63 -8.19 39.73 -14.46
N GLY A 64 -8.64 40.05 -13.24
CA GLY A 64 -9.87 40.82 -13.00
C GLY A 64 -11.15 40.07 -13.38
N LEU A 65 -11.21 38.76 -13.17
CA LEU A 65 -12.30 37.87 -13.59
C LEU A 65 -13.24 37.48 -12.44
N GLN A 66 -13.27 38.25 -11.35
CA GLN A 66 -14.05 37.93 -10.15
C GLN A 66 -15.56 37.85 -10.39
N ASP A 67 -16.05 38.59 -11.39
CA ASP A 67 -17.47 38.59 -11.76
C ASP A 67 -17.87 37.44 -12.69
N GLU A 68 -16.88 36.71 -13.25
CA GLU A 68 -17.08 35.63 -14.23
C GLU A 68 -16.75 34.23 -13.72
N LEU A 69 -15.79 34.11 -12.80
CA LEU A 69 -15.24 32.86 -12.35
C LEU A 69 -15.25 32.74 -10.82
N THR A 70 -15.42 31.48 -10.32
CA THR A 70 -15.23 31.13 -8.90
C THR A 70 -13.93 30.36 -8.74
N PRO A 71 -13.18 30.54 -7.64
CA PRO A 71 -11.98 29.76 -7.36
C PRO A 71 -12.29 28.33 -6.91
N ASP A 72 -13.53 28.01 -6.56
CA ASP A 72 -13.94 26.75 -5.95
C ASP A 72 -13.61 25.54 -6.84
N VAL A 73 -13.06 24.50 -6.26
CA VAL A 73 -12.73 23.24 -6.92
C VAL A 73 -13.61 22.12 -6.35
N PRO A 74 -14.46 21.48 -7.15
CA PRO A 74 -15.24 20.32 -6.71
C PRO A 74 -14.33 19.15 -6.31
N ASP A 75 -14.67 18.44 -5.23
CA ASP A 75 -13.87 17.29 -4.73
C ASP A 75 -13.63 16.21 -5.80
N ALA A 76 -14.57 16.06 -6.75
CA ALA A 76 -14.44 15.10 -7.84
C ALA A 76 -13.35 15.49 -8.87
N GLN A 77 -12.88 16.73 -8.88
CA GLN A 77 -11.81 17.20 -9.76
C GLN A 77 -10.42 16.99 -9.15
N ILE A 78 -10.32 16.74 -7.84
CA ILE A 78 -9.06 16.39 -7.21
C ILE A 78 -8.72 14.94 -7.55
N THR A 79 -7.70 14.75 -8.37
CA THR A 79 -7.34 13.45 -8.96
C THR A 79 -6.49 12.55 -8.06
N LEU A 80 -6.20 12.99 -6.83
CA LEU A 80 -5.48 12.17 -5.87
C LEU A 80 -6.28 10.93 -5.46
N THR A 81 -5.57 9.89 -5.11
CA THR A 81 -6.14 8.63 -4.64
C THR A 81 -6.91 8.82 -3.35
N ARG A 82 -7.98 8.07 -3.23
CA ARG A 82 -8.73 7.92 -1.98
C ARG A 82 -8.58 6.50 -1.49
N ALA A 83 -8.30 6.35 -0.21
CA ALA A 83 -8.15 5.03 0.39
C ALA A 83 -9.45 4.21 0.20
N ASP A 84 -9.27 2.99 -0.27
CA ASP A 84 -10.33 2.01 -0.52
C ASP A 84 -9.92 0.70 0.17
N ARG A 85 -10.71 0.29 1.16
CA ARG A 85 -10.37 -0.84 2.03
C ARG A 85 -10.09 -2.13 1.23
N GLU A 86 -10.91 -2.44 0.23
CA GLU A 86 -10.74 -3.63 -0.57
C GLU A 86 -9.50 -3.54 -1.48
N LYS A 87 -9.39 -2.45 -2.24
CA LYS A 87 -8.27 -2.27 -3.19
C LYS A 87 -6.93 -2.16 -2.47
N ASP A 88 -6.88 -1.45 -1.35
CA ASP A 88 -5.64 -1.28 -0.60
C ASP A 88 -5.23 -2.58 0.11
N SER A 89 -6.21 -3.42 0.52
CA SER A 89 -5.94 -4.77 1.01
C SER A 89 -5.41 -5.69 -0.12
N GLN A 90 -5.95 -5.59 -1.33
CA GLN A 90 -5.42 -6.30 -2.50
C GLN A 90 -3.98 -5.87 -2.82
N ARG A 91 -3.67 -4.58 -2.72
CA ARG A 91 -2.31 -4.04 -2.89
C ARG A 91 -1.35 -4.52 -1.79
N LEU A 92 -1.83 -4.62 -0.55
CA LEU A 92 -1.04 -5.18 0.54
C LEU A 92 -0.68 -6.65 0.28
N VAL A 93 -1.64 -7.46 -0.19
CA VAL A 93 -1.38 -8.86 -0.58
C VAL A 93 -0.42 -8.92 -1.77
N SER A 94 -0.57 -8.07 -2.78
CA SER A 94 0.38 -7.97 -3.90
C SER A 94 1.80 -7.69 -3.43
N TYR A 95 1.96 -6.71 -2.54
CA TYR A 95 3.26 -6.38 -1.95
C TYR A 95 3.85 -7.55 -1.14
N ALA A 96 3.02 -8.24 -0.34
CA ALA A 96 3.44 -9.41 0.41
C ALA A 96 3.94 -10.54 -0.52
N LEU A 97 3.23 -10.81 -1.61
CA LEU A 97 3.67 -11.73 -2.67
C LEU A 97 4.99 -11.26 -3.30
N GLY A 98 5.13 -9.96 -3.54
CA GLY A 98 6.38 -9.36 -4.01
C GLY A 98 7.55 -9.62 -3.04
N CYS A 99 7.32 -9.53 -1.72
CA CYS A 99 8.31 -9.88 -0.70
C CYS A 99 8.63 -11.39 -0.72
N MET A 100 7.63 -12.25 -0.81
CA MET A 100 7.82 -13.70 -0.92
C MET A 100 8.69 -14.07 -2.13
N MET A 101 8.48 -13.41 -3.26
CA MET A 101 9.24 -13.62 -4.50
C MET A 101 10.58 -12.88 -4.55
N GLY A 102 10.97 -12.19 -3.47
CA GLY A 102 12.22 -11.43 -3.40
C GLY A 102 12.23 -10.12 -4.19
N ARG A 103 11.09 -9.69 -4.75
CA ARG A 103 11.01 -8.40 -5.45
C ARG A 103 11.20 -7.23 -4.49
N TYR A 104 10.59 -7.32 -3.33
CA TYR A 104 10.69 -6.38 -2.22
C TYR A 104 11.19 -7.10 -0.97
N ASN A 105 11.56 -6.35 0.07
CA ASN A 105 11.76 -6.89 1.40
C ASN A 105 11.29 -5.89 2.48
N LEU A 106 11.30 -6.31 3.74
CA LEU A 106 10.91 -5.47 4.87
C LEU A 106 12.10 -4.70 5.48
N ASP A 107 13.32 -5.02 5.06
CA ASP A 107 14.57 -4.49 5.62
C ASP A 107 15.11 -3.30 4.82
N GLU A 108 14.82 -3.25 3.51
CA GLU A 108 15.30 -2.22 2.60
C GLU A 108 14.15 -1.68 1.72
N PRO A 109 14.09 -0.37 1.43
CA PRO A 109 13.04 0.20 0.59
C PRO A 109 13.28 -0.06 -0.91
N GLY A 110 12.20 -0.10 -1.67
CA GLY A 110 12.20 -0.15 -3.12
C GLY A 110 12.36 -1.54 -3.71
N LEU A 111 12.67 -1.57 -5.00
CA LEU A 111 12.87 -2.80 -5.75
C LEU A 111 14.22 -3.42 -5.40
N ILE A 112 14.21 -4.62 -4.82
CA ILE A 112 15.43 -5.32 -4.38
C ILE A 112 15.97 -6.22 -5.49
N TYR A 113 15.09 -7.05 -6.07
CA TYR A 113 15.47 -8.01 -7.09
C TYR A 113 14.41 -8.18 -8.17
N ALA A 114 14.83 -8.14 -9.44
CA ALA A 114 13.95 -8.35 -10.59
C ALA A 114 14.76 -8.88 -11.79
N HIS A 115 15.29 -10.10 -11.69
CA HIS A 115 16.05 -10.73 -12.77
C HIS A 115 15.38 -12.04 -13.20
N ALA A 116 15.07 -12.16 -14.49
CA ALA A 116 14.34 -13.29 -15.05
C ALA A 116 15.07 -14.65 -14.96
N GLY A 117 16.36 -14.68 -14.70
CA GLY A 117 17.16 -15.90 -14.64
C GLY A 117 17.63 -16.27 -13.25
N ASN A 118 17.11 -15.65 -12.19
CA ASN A 118 17.54 -15.85 -10.79
C ASN A 118 19.08 -15.76 -10.60
N GLN A 119 19.74 -14.93 -11.42
CA GLN A 119 21.17 -14.70 -11.32
C GLN A 119 21.44 -13.64 -10.26
N ASP A 120 22.48 -13.86 -9.44
CA ASP A 120 22.94 -12.92 -8.42
C ASP A 120 21.89 -12.63 -7.31
N PHE A 121 20.94 -13.54 -7.08
CA PHE A 121 20.01 -13.43 -5.96
C PHE A 121 20.74 -13.60 -4.63
N ASP A 122 20.66 -12.58 -3.77
CA ASP A 122 21.28 -12.57 -2.44
C ASP A 122 20.24 -12.73 -1.33
N ALA A 123 20.03 -13.96 -0.86
CA ALA A 123 19.09 -14.27 0.22
C ALA A 123 19.43 -13.58 1.55
N SER A 124 20.69 -13.16 1.78
CA SER A 124 21.10 -12.52 3.03
C SER A 124 20.50 -11.13 3.25
N ARG A 125 19.95 -10.51 2.22
CA ARG A 125 19.24 -9.23 2.29
C ARG A 125 17.85 -9.32 2.89
N TYR A 126 17.27 -10.51 3.03
CA TYR A 126 15.88 -10.76 3.48
C TYR A 126 15.88 -11.33 4.90
N GLN A 127 16.16 -10.47 5.90
CA GLN A 127 16.36 -10.92 7.29
C GLN A 127 15.04 -10.98 8.06
N THR A 128 14.21 -9.96 7.96
CA THR A 128 12.94 -9.84 8.70
C THR A 128 11.87 -10.79 8.14
N PHE A 129 11.81 -10.93 6.82
CA PHE A 129 10.91 -11.85 6.13
C PHE A 129 11.66 -12.49 4.95
N PRO A 130 12.14 -13.73 5.11
CA PRO A 130 12.90 -14.43 4.07
C PRO A 130 12.08 -14.61 2.79
N ALA A 131 12.71 -14.36 1.65
CA ALA A 131 12.13 -14.70 0.36
C ALA A 131 12.02 -16.22 0.21
N ASP A 132 11.11 -16.68 -0.65
CA ASP A 132 10.95 -18.09 -0.95
C ASP A 132 12.20 -18.68 -1.59
N ALA A 133 12.56 -19.91 -1.22
CA ALA A 133 13.85 -20.51 -1.59
C ALA A 133 13.90 -20.94 -3.06
N ASP A 134 12.79 -21.38 -3.64
CA ASP A 134 12.70 -21.86 -5.02
C ASP A 134 11.85 -20.93 -5.93
N GLY A 135 11.22 -19.90 -5.34
CA GLY A 135 10.37 -18.95 -6.03
C GLY A 135 9.02 -19.52 -6.44
N ILE A 136 8.55 -20.59 -5.79
CA ILE A 136 7.27 -21.25 -6.05
C ILE A 136 6.40 -21.17 -4.80
N ILE A 137 5.29 -20.44 -4.88
CA ILE A 137 4.33 -20.30 -3.78
C ILE A 137 3.06 -21.07 -4.15
N PRO A 138 2.79 -22.23 -3.51
CA PRO A 138 1.60 -23.02 -3.78
C PRO A 138 0.32 -22.26 -3.38
N LEU A 139 -0.69 -22.31 -4.24
CA LEU A 139 -2.05 -21.83 -3.95
C LEU A 139 -2.97 -23.03 -3.83
N THR A 140 -3.25 -23.45 -2.60
CA THR A 140 -4.05 -24.63 -2.31
C THR A 140 -5.22 -24.31 -1.40
N GLU A 141 -6.35 -25.02 -1.57
CA GLU A 141 -7.52 -24.88 -0.68
C GLU A 141 -7.31 -25.53 0.70
N MET A 142 -6.32 -26.40 0.82
CA MET A 142 -5.94 -27.09 2.04
C MET A 142 -4.44 -26.99 2.25
N HIS A 143 -4.01 -26.94 3.51
CA HIS A 143 -2.58 -26.89 3.89
C HIS A 143 -1.85 -28.18 3.55
N TRP A 144 -1.43 -28.32 2.30
CA TRP A 144 -0.62 -29.45 1.84
C TRP A 144 0.88 -29.18 1.88
N PHE A 145 1.25 -27.88 1.88
CA PHE A 145 2.63 -27.43 1.85
C PHE A 145 2.86 -26.43 2.99
N GLU A 146 4.04 -26.47 3.60
CA GLU A 146 4.43 -25.55 4.67
C GLU A 146 4.62 -24.12 4.17
N ASP A 147 4.88 -23.95 2.87
CA ASP A 147 5.13 -22.70 2.16
C ASP A 147 3.95 -22.24 1.30
N ASP A 148 2.74 -22.74 1.58
CA ASP A 148 1.55 -22.25 0.87
C ASP A 148 1.31 -20.75 1.09
N ALA A 149 0.60 -20.13 0.14
CA ALA A 149 0.38 -18.68 0.16
C ALA A 149 -0.31 -18.20 1.44
N THR A 150 -1.22 -18.98 2.03
CA THR A 150 -1.92 -18.62 3.26
C THR A 150 -0.95 -18.58 4.44
N HIS A 151 -0.12 -19.61 4.58
CA HIS A 151 0.90 -19.65 5.63
C HIS A 151 1.91 -18.51 5.46
N ARG A 152 2.38 -18.28 4.25
CA ARG A 152 3.31 -17.18 3.94
C ARG A 152 2.71 -15.80 4.24
N ILE A 153 1.40 -15.59 4.00
CA ILE A 153 0.72 -14.35 4.41
C ILE A 153 0.67 -14.22 5.94
N GLN A 154 0.43 -15.30 6.68
CA GLN A 154 0.47 -15.28 8.15
C GLN A 154 1.85 -14.92 8.68
N GLU A 155 2.91 -15.49 8.10
CA GLU A 155 4.29 -15.16 8.43
C GLU A 155 4.59 -13.68 8.13
N PHE A 156 4.16 -13.17 6.96
CA PHE A 156 4.32 -11.76 6.59
C PHE A 156 3.63 -10.83 7.59
N LEU A 157 2.35 -11.09 7.92
CA LEU A 157 1.62 -10.29 8.91
C LEU A 157 2.27 -10.36 10.29
N THR A 158 2.82 -11.51 10.66
CA THR A 158 3.56 -11.69 11.91
C THR A 158 4.87 -10.91 11.91
N ALA A 159 5.60 -10.89 10.79
CA ALA A 159 6.84 -10.14 10.65
C ALA A 159 6.60 -8.63 10.76
N VAL A 160 5.49 -8.12 10.21
CA VAL A 160 5.16 -6.69 10.24
C VAL A 160 4.57 -6.23 11.57
N TRP A 161 3.60 -6.97 12.14
CA TRP A 161 2.80 -6.52 13.30
C TRP A 161 2.94 -7.37 14.55
N GLY A 162 3.73 -8.44 14.49
CA GLY A 162 3.92 -9.34 15.61
C GLY A 162 2.82 -10.41 15.74
N LYS A 163 3.17 -11.49 16.45
CA LYS A 163 2.32 -12.67 16.60
C LYS A 163 1.02 -12.38 17.37
N ASP A 164 1.07 -11.45 18.33
CA ASP A 164 -0.08 -11.16 19.22
C ASP A 164 -1.27 -10.54 18.46
N THR A 165 -1.03 -9.97 17.29
CA THR A 165 -2.07 -9.33 16.46
C THR A 165 -2.48 -10.17 15.25
N LEU A 166 -1.88 -11.35 15.05
CA LEU A 166 -2.05 -12.13 13.83
C LEU A 166 -3.52 -12.47 13.53
N ASP A 167 -4.24 -13.04 14.50
CA ASP A 167 -5.65 -13.44 14.30
C ASP A 167 -6.54 -12.24 13.94
N ALA A 168 -6.33 -11.10 14.61
CA ALA A 168 -7.08 -9.88 14.33
C ALA A 168 -6.74 -9.31 12.94
N ASN A 169 -5.48 -9.37 12.53
CA ASN A 169 -5.03 -8.91 11.22
C ASN A 169 -5.55 -9.81 10.09
N MET A 170 -5.51 -11.15 10.29
CA MET A 170 -6.06 -12.12 9.34
C MET A 170 -7.56 -11.91 9.14
N LEU A 171 -8.32 -11.82 10.24
CA LEU A 171 -9.76 -11.58 10.17
C LEU A 171 -10.07 -10.27 9.43
N TRP A 172 -9.39 -9.18 9.79
CA TRP A 172 -9.61 -7.88 9.16
C TRP A 172 -9.27 -7.91 7.66
N LEU A 173 -8.19 -8.60 7.27
CA LEU A 173 -7.76 -8.75 5.87
C LEU A 173 -8.79 -9.56 5.08
N ALA A 174 -9.25 -10.70 5.62
CA ALA A 174 -10.24 -11.55 4.98
C ALA A 174 -11.58 -10.81 4.77
N GLU A 175 -12.07 -10.10 5.79
CA GLU A 175 -13.27 -9.26 5.67
C GLU A 175 -13.09 -8.16 4.61
N SER A 176 -11.91 -7.56 4.53
CA SER A 176 -11.59 -6.51 3.56
C SER A 176 -11.60 -7.02 2.12
N LEU A 177 -11.27 -8.29 1.93
CA LEU A 177 -11.32 -9.00 0.64
C LEU A 177 -12.68 -9.66 0.35
N GLY A 178 -13.72 -9.33 1.12
CA GLY A 178 -15.09 -9.82 0.91
C GLY A 178 -15.37 -11.23 1.43
N LYS A 179 -14.46 -11.82 2.23
CA LYS A 179 -14.67 -13.11 2.88
C LYS A 179 -15.48 -12.96 4.18
N LYS A 180 -16.25 -13.98 4.51
CA LYS A 180 -16.94 -14.03 5.82
C LYS A 180 -15.99 -14.58 6.88
N ALA A 181 -16.23 -14.20 8.15
CA ALA A 181 -15.38 -14.61 9.28
C ALA A 181 -15.22 -16.15 9.46
N ASN A 182 -16.11 -16.95 8.88
CA ASN A 182 -16.05 -18.40 8.89
C ASN A 182 -15.39 -19.04 7.64
N GLU A 183 -14.85 -18.22 6.76
CA GLU A 183 -14.18 -18.64 5.50
C GLU A 183 -12.69 -18.25 5.50
N THR A 184 -12.14 -17.89 6.68
CA THR A 184 -10.73 -17.50 6.86
C THR A 184 -9.81 -18.70 6.99
#